data_b6aa44b55fba88907f0325012d118991
#
_entry.id   b6aa44b55fba88907f0325012d118991
#
_cell.length_a   1.000
_cell.length_b   1.000
_cell.length_c   1.000
_cell.angle_alpha   90.00
_cell.angle_beta   90.00
_cell.angle_gamma   90.00
#
_symmetry.space_group_name_H-M   'P 1'
#
loop_
_entity.id
_entity.type
_entity.pdbx_description
1 polymer ?
#
loop_
_entity_poly.entity_id
_entity_poly.type
_entity_poly.pdbx_seq_one_letter_code
_entity_poly.pdbx_strand_id
1 'polypeptide(L)'
;MNDNTVLIDSATILVIRDSETSGTLEVLMVKRHPDIDFAGGAYVFPGGKVDEADLDLSKSVNFNQSGFGRLVYTAFREVFEESGLILGSANAPEKYRDSLLSDQISLREVIKNASVDFDLEHMIPFARWITPNFYPKRFDTRFFLAK
;
A
#
# COMPACT_ATOMS: atom_id res chain seq x y z
N MET A 1 31.82 6.41 -10.91
CA MET A 1 30.74 5.40 -11.04
C MET A 1 29.47 6.17 -11.32
N ASN A 2 28.91 6.05 -12.55
CA ASN A 2 27.67 6.74 -12.89
C ASN A 2 26.52 6.04 -12.16
N ASP A 3 26.00 6.66 -11.11
CA ASP A 3 24.83 6.18 -10.36
C ASP A 3 23.55 6.58 -11.13
N ASN A 4 23.37 5.96 -12.30
CA ASN A 4 22.19 6.14 -13.16
C ASN A 4 21.06 5.14 -12.84
N THR A 5 21.08 4.52 -11.66
CA THR A 5 20.04 3.60 -11.27
C THR A 5 18.76 4.39 -10.93
N VAL A 6 17.74 4.24 -11.75
CA VAL A 6 16.43 4.88 -11.52
C VAL A 6 15.85 4.39 -10.21
N LEU A 7 15.50 5.31 -9.33
CA LEU A 7 14.75 5.00 -8.12
C LEU A 7 13.28 4.76 -8.49
N ILE A 8 12.74 3.67 -8.02
CA ILE A 8 11.33 3.31 -8.22
C ILE A 8 10.54 3.78 -6.99
N ASP A 9 9.59 4.68 -7.21
CA ASP A 9 8.67 5.11 -6.17
C ASP A 9 7.84 3.93 -5.66
N SER A 10 7.77 3.78 -4.35
CA SER A 10 7.00 2.73 -3.68
C SER A 10 6.42 3.19 -2.36
N ALA A 11 5.41 2.49 -1.89
CA ALA A 11 4.77 2.74 -0.62
C ALA A 11 4.57 1.44 0.16
N THR A 12 4.68 1.53 1.47
CA THR A 12 4.43 0.44 2.41
C THR A 12 3.56 0.98 3.55
N ILE A 13 2.68 0.16 4.07
CA ILE A 13 1.76 0.56 5.13
C ILE A 13 1.84 -0.37 6.33
N LEU A 14 1.91 0.22 7.53
CA LEU A 14 1.74 -0.44 8.81
C LEU A 14 0.31 -0.20 9.26
N VAL A 15 -0.55 -1.19 9.07
CA VAL A 15 -1.92 -1.15 9.61
C VAL A 15 -1.88 -1.70 11.02
N ILE A 16 -2.25 -0.87 11.98
CA ILE A 16 -2.21 -1.21 13.40
C ILE A 16 -3.62 -1.26 14.00
N ARG A 17 -3.80 -2.05 15.02
CA ARG A 17 -5.00 -2.07 15.85
C ARG A 17 -4.65 -2.35 17.31
N ASP A 18 -5.55 -2.00 18.20
CA ASP A 18 -5.46 -2.45 19.58
C ASP A 18 -5.82 -3.93 19.64
N SER A 19 -5.03 -4.72 20.36
CA SER A 19 -5.35 -6.13 20.61
C SER A 19 -6.55 -6.23 21.55
N GLU A 20 -7.53 -7.05 21.16
CA GLU A 20 -8.73 -7.29 21.96
C GLU A 20 -8.43 -8.04 23.27
N THR A 21 -7.30 -8.75 23.35
CA THR A 21 -7.01 -9.70 24.42
C THR A 21 -5.82 -9.36 25.28
N SER A 22 -4.81 -8.64 24.74
CA SER A 22 -3.52 -8.45 25.44
C SER A 22 -3.24 -7.01 25.86
N GLY A 23 -4.05 -6.03 25.43
CA GLY A 23 -3.79 -4.61 25.67
C GLY A 23 -2.52 -4.08 24.98
N THR A 24 -2.00 -4.82 23.99
CA THR A 24 -0.86 -4.45 23.15
C THR A 24 -1.32 -4.04 21.75
N LEU A 25 -0.42 -3.45 20.97
CA LEU A 25 -0.70 -3.19 19.55
C LEU A 25 -0.44 -4.44 18.72
N GLU A 26 -1.30 -4.67 17.74
CA GLU A 26 -1.10 -5.64 16.67
C GLU A 26 -0.82 -4.90 15.37
N VAL A 27 0.05 -5.45 14.53
CA VAL A 27 0.35 -4.93 13.21
C VAL A 27 0.06 -5.98 12.15
N LEU A 28 -0.60 -5.56 11.06
CA LEU A 28 -0.84 -6.43 9.92
C LEU A 28 0.47 -6.74 9.19
N MET A 29 0.72 -8.02 8.98
CA MET A 29 1.80 -8.51 8.13
C MET A 29 1.27 -9.55 7.15
N VAL A 30 1.81 -9.57 5.95
CA VAL A 30 1.51 -10.58 4.92
C VAL A 30 2.71 -11.47 4.70
N LYS A 31 2.47 -12.75 4.44
CA LYS A 31 3.53 -13.70 4.13
C LYS A 31 3.75 -13.74 2.63
N ARG A 32 4.95 -13.41 2.18
CA ARG A 32 5.33 -13.49 0.77
C ARG A 32 5.32 -14.95 0.29
N HIS A 33 4.96 -15.14 -0.99
CA HIS A 33 5.04 -16.47 -1.59
C HIS A 33 6.50 -16.96 -1.57
N PRO A 34 6.76 -18.24 -1.25
CA PRO A 34 8.14 -18.76 -1.15
C PRO A 34 8.95 -18.60 -2.45
N ASP A 35 8.29 -18.66 -3.61
CA ASP A 35 8.94 -18.63 -4.93
C ASP A 35 9.27 -17.21 -5.44
N ILE A 36 9.07 -16.17 -4.61
CA ILE A 36 9.44 -14.81 -4.98
C ILE A 36 10.94 -14.60 -4.72
N ASP A 37 11.66 -14.06 -5.72
CA ASP A 37 13.12 -13.90 -5.71
C ASP A 37 13.65 -13.11 -4.50
N PHE A 38 12.90 -12.10 -4.02
CA PHE A 38 13.33 -11.28 -2.90
C PHE A 38 12.49 -11.56 -1.66
N ALA A 39 13.15 -12.03 -0.60
CA ALA A 39 12.55 -12.33 0.71
C ALA A 39 11.34 -13.29 0.63
N GLY A 40 11.38 -14.32 -0.25
CA GLY A 40 10.35 -15.35 -0.32
C GLY A 40 10.12 -16.03 1.02
N GLY A 41 8.85 -16.21 1.39
CA GLY A 41 8.44 -16.80 2.67
C GLY A 41 8.53 -15.87 3.89
N ALA A 42 9.11 -14.67 3.76
CA ALA A 42 9.18 -13.70 4.85
C ALA A 42 7.83 -13.05 5.13
N TYR A 43 7.64 -12.62 6.37
CA TYR A 43 6.55 -11.72 6.74
C TYR A 43 6.99 -10.28 6.47
N VAL A 44 6.15 -9.53 5.76
CA VAL A 44 6.40 -8.14 5.39
C VAL A 44 5.15 -7.30 5.64
N PHE A 45 5.32 -6.00 5.75
CA PHE A 45 4.19 -5.08 5.69
C PHE A 45 3.67 -4.99 4.25
N PRO A 46 2.35 -4.85 4.04
CA PRO A 46 1.81 -4.65 2.70
C PRO A 46 2.46 -3.47 2.00
N GLY A 47 2.79 -3.62 0.73
CA GLY A 47 3.39 -2.54 -0.02
C GLY A 47 3.99 -2.95 -1.36
N GLY A 48 4.12 -1.97 -2.25
CA GLY A 48 4.67 -2.17 -3.58
C GLY A 48 5.02 -0.88 -4.30
N LYS A 49 5.28 -1.00 -5.60
CA LYS A 49 5.61 0.14 -6.47
C LYS A 49 4.37 0.97 -6.79
N VAL A 50 4.59 2.25 -7.09
CA VAL A 50 3.54 3.11 -7.64
C VAL A 50 3.15 2.62 -9.04
N ASP A 51 1.86 2.44 -9.27
CA ASP A 51 1.29 2.13 -10.58
C ASP A 51 0.67 3.39 -11.22
N GLU A 52 0.46 3.33 -12.54
CA GLU A 52 -0.09 4.45 -13.30
C GLU A 52 -1.51 4.81 -12.84
N ALA A 53 -2.30 3.81 -12.44
CA ALA A 53 -3.64 4.00 -11.88
C ALA A 53 -3.63 4.78 -10.54
N ASP A 54 -2.59 4.63 -9.72
CA ASP A 54 -2.42 5.39 -8.47
C ASP A 54 -2.19 6.87 -8.76
N LEU A 55 -1.45 7.19 -9.84
CA LEU A 55 -1.22 8.56 -10.29
C LEU A 55 -2.53 9.24 -10.73
N ASP A 56 -3.38 8.52 -11.45
CA ASP A 56 -4.65 9.06 -11.95
C ASP A 56 -5.68 9.29 -10.82
N LEU A 57 -5.71 8.41 -9.85
CA LEU A 57 -6.51 8.62 -8.64
C LEU A 57 -6.06 9.86 -7.87
N SER A 58 -4.76 10.05 -7.71
CA SER A 58 -4.21 11.18 -6.95
C SER A 58 -4.52 12.55 -7.56
N LYS A 59 -4.73 12.61 -8.88
CA LYS A 59 -5.14 13.85 -9.59
C LYS A 59 -6.62 14.20 -9.37
N SER A 60 -7.45 13.23 -9.03
CA SER A 60 -8.89 13.39 -8.92
C SER A 60 -9.39 13.76 -7.52
N VAL A 61 -8.51 13.70 -6.53
CA VAL A 61 -8.82 14.06 -5.15
C VAL A 61 -7.88 15.16 -4.70
N ASN A 62 -8.45 16.25 -4.19
CA ASN A 62 -7.69 17.33 -3.57
C ASN A 62 -7.06 16.85 -2.26
N PHE A 63 -5.97 16.13 -2.36
CA PHE A 63 -5.21 15.70 -1.21
C PHE A 63 -4.31 16.86 -0.78
N ASN A 64 -4.65 17.50 0.34
CA ASN A 64 -3.96 18.70 0.85
C ASN A 64 -2.53 18.43 1.36
N GLN A 65 -2.11 17.18 1.46
CA GLN A 65 -0.73 16.84 1.79
C GLN A 65 0.10 16.77 0.50
N SER A 66 0.66 17.90 0.14
CA SER A 66 1.47 18.11 -1.05
C SER A 66 2.50 16.99 -1.28
N GLY A 67 2.33 16.24 -2.36
CA GLY A 67 3.31 15.29 -2.87
C GLY A 67 3.12 13.82 -2.50
N PHE A 68 2.23 13.46 -1.59
CA PHE A 68 2.05 12.06 -1.16
C PHE A 68 0.85 11.34 -1.81
N GLY A 69 -0.01 12.03 -2.53
CA GLY A 69 -1.28 11.46 -3.02
C GLY A 69 -1.11 10.09 -3.71
N ARG A 70 -0.20 9.97 -4.71
CA ARG A 70 0.04 8.70 -5.39
C ARG A 70 0.52 7.60 -4.45
N LEU A 71 1.39 7.92 -3.48
CA LEU A 71 1.96 6.96 -2.54
C LEU A 71 0.93 6.47 -1.52
N VAL A 72 0.00 7.33 -1.13
CA VAL A 72 -1.14 6.95 -0.26
C VAL A 72 -2.07 5.99 -0.99
N TYR A 73 -2.40 6.26 -2.27
CA TYR A 73 -3.21 5.32 -3.06
C TYR A 73 -2.49 4.01 -3.34
N THR A 74 -1.17 4.05 -3.59
CA THR A 74 -0.36 2.83 -3.68
C THR A 74 -0.47 2.01 -2.40
N ALA A 75 -0.24 2.60 -1.24
CA ALA A 75 -0.32 1.89 0.03
C ALA A 75 -1.72 1.32 0.30
N PHE A 76 -2.78 2.08 -0.03
CA PHE A 76 -4.17 1.63 0.07
C PHE A 76 -4.47 0.44 -0.86
N ARG A 77 -4.03 0.51 -2.12
CA ARG A 77 -4.20 -0.57 -3.11
C ARG A 77 -3.47 -1.83 -2.66
N GLU A 78 -2.21 -1.71 -2.29
CA GLU A 78 -1.37 -2.84 -1.91
C GLU A 78 -1.91 -3.59 -0.68
N VAL A 79 -2.42 -2.88 0.34
CA VAL A 79 -3.02 -3.56 1.49
C VAL A 79 -4.25 -4.36 1.07
N PHE A 80 -5.07 -3.83 0.17
CA PHE A 80 -6.24 -4.54 -0.32
C PHE A 80 -5.86 -5.74 -1.20
N GLU A 81 -4.94 -5.58 -2.14
CA GLU A 81 -4.46 -6.65 -3.03
C GLU A 81 -3.81 -7.79 -2.26
N GLU A 82 -2.98 -7.48 -1.27
CA GLU A 82 -2.20 -8.49 -0.54
C GLU A 82 -2.96 -9.15 0.61
N SER A 83 -3.88 -8.45 1.27
CA SER A 83 -4.59 -8.96 2.46
C SER A 83 -6.11 -9.09 2.30
N GLY A 84 -6.71 -8.44 1.31
CA GLY A 84 -8.17 -8.30 1.17
C GLY A 84 -8.78 -7.28 2.12
N LEU A 85 -7.99 -6.59 2.94
CA LEU A 85 -8.46 -5.56 3.85
C LEU A 85 -8.65 -4.24 3.10
N ILE A 86 -9.85 -3.67 3.15
CA ILE A 86 -10.12 -2.30 2.72
C ILE A 86 -10.17 -1.39 3.94
N LEU A 87 -9.26 -0.42 3.99
CA LEU A 87 -9.27 0.59 5.04
C LEU A 87 -10.52 1.47 4.91
N GLY A 88 -11.20 1.72 6.04
CA GLY A 88 -12.42 2.54 6.06
C GLY A 88 -13.69 1.82 5.58
N SER A 89 -13.67 0.51 5.41
CA SER A 89 -14.85 -0.28 5.12
C SER A 89 -14.92 -1.51 6.01
N ALA A 90 -16.09 -1.74 6.62
CA ALA A 90 -16.32 -2.93 7.44
C ALA A 90 -16.48 -4.21 6.60
N ASN A 91 -16.86 -4.09 5.33
CA ASN A 91 -17.19 -5.20 4.46
C ASN A 91 -16.68 -4.95 3.03
N ALA A 92 -15.48 -5.45 2.74
CA ALA A 92 -15.03 -5.55 1.36
C ALA A 92 -15.30 -6.94 0.83
N PRO A 93 -16.27 -7.13 -0.08
CA PRO A 93 -16.47 -8.43 -0.70
C PRO A 93 -15.21 -8.87 -1.43
N GLU A 94 -14.76 -10.09 -1.18
CA GLU A 94 -13.58 -10.72 -1.80
C GLU A 94 -13.61 -10.63 -3.34
N LYS A 95 -14.82 -10.66 -3.93
CA LYS A 95 -15.02 -10.45 -5.37
C LYS A 95 -14.39 -9.17 -5.92
N TYR A 96 -14.32 -8.09 -5.13
CA TYR A 96 -13.67 -6.85 -5.58
C TYR A 96 -12.16 -6.99 -5.64
N ARG A 97 -11.58 -7.75 -4.71
CA ARG A 97 -10.15 -8.06 -4.73
C ARG A 97 -9.77 -8.87 -5.97
N ASP A 98 -10.50 -9.95 -6.24
CA ASP A 98 -10.25 -10.79 -7.41
C ASP A 98 -10.42 -10.01 -8.72
N SER A 99 -11.44 -9.17 -8.80
CA SER A 99 -11.69 -8.33 -9.97
C SER A 99 -10.61 -7.26 -10.16
N LEU A 100 -10.08 -6.68 -9.08
CA LEU A 100 -8.95 -5.74 -9.13
C LEU A 100 -7.67 -6.43 -9.59
N LEU A 101 -7.33 -7.58 -9.00
CA LEU A 101 -6.15 -8.38 -9.34
C LEU A 101 -6.16 -8.90 -10.78
N SER A 102 -7.34 -9.05 -11.38
CA SER A 102 -7.53 -9.45 -12.78
C SER A 102 -7.77 -8.29 -13.75
N ASP A 103 -7.54 -7.06 -13.32
CA ASP A 103 -7.74 -5.82 -14.10
C ASP A 103 -9.17 -5.67 -14.68
N GLN A 104 -10.18 -6.32 -14.07
CA GLN A 104 -11.58 -6.19 -14.47
C GLN A 104 -12.24 -4.92 -13.95
N ILE A 105 -11.77 -4.42 -12.82
CA ILE A 105 -12.21 -3.14 -12.23
C ILE A 105 -11.00 -2.35 -11.73
N SER A 106 -11.13 -1.05 -11.69
CA SER A 106 -10.14 -0.14 -11.14
C SER A 106 -10.29 0.02 -9.62
N LEU A 107 -9.23 0.44 -8.94
CA LEU A 107 -9.29 0.79 -7.52
C LEU A 107 -10.37 1.86 -7.23
N ARG A 108 -10.55 2.81 -8.16
CA ARG A 108 -11.62 3.82 -8.08
C ARG A 108 -13.01 3.19 -7.99
N GLU A 109 -13.26 2.17 -8.81
CA GLU A 109 -14.53 1.44 -8.81
C GLU A 109 -14.69 0.61 -7.54
N VAL A 110 -13.60 0.02 -7.03
CA VAL A 110 -13.61 -0.68 -5.73
C VAL A 110 -14.03 0.30 -4.62
N ILE A 111 -13.37 1.44 -4.51
CA ILE A 111 -13.66 2.47 -3.50
C ILE A 111 -15.14 2.90 -3.58
N LYS A 112 -15.64 3.17 -4.79
CA LYS A 112 -17.03 3.56 -5.02
C LYS A 112 -18.02 2.45 -4.65
N ASN A 113 -17.79 1.24 -5.13
CA ASN A 113 -18.70 0.11 -5.00
C ASN A 113 -18.74 -0.47 -3.58
N ALA A 114 -17.63 -0.40 -2.86
CA ALA A 114 -17.53 -0.80 -1.46
C ALA A 114 -17.98 0.31 -0.49
N SER A 115 -18.39 1.48 -1.02
CA SER A 115 -18.78 2.64 -0.20
C SER A 115 -17.73 2.96 0.86
N VAL A 116 -16.45 2.99 0.44
CA VAL A 116 -15.32 3.24 1.34
C VAL A 116 -15.39 4.68 1.82
N ASP A 117 -15.59 4.85 3.10
CA ASP A 117 -15.49 6.13 3.81
C ASP A 117 -14.15 6.17 4.56
N PHE A 118 -13.06 6.20 3.78
CA PHE A 118 -11.72 6.27 4.33
C PHE A 118 -11.14 7.66 4.15
N ASP A 119 -10.92 8.32 5.26
CA ASP A 119 -10.18 9.57 5.26
C ASP A 119 -8.69 9.27 5.10
N LEU A 120 -8.18 9.54 3.89
CA LEU A 120 -6.78 9.36 3.56
C LEU A 120 -5.83 10.21 4.44
N GLU A 121 -6.35 11.23 5.13
CA GLU A 121 -5.58 12.01 6.09
C GLU A 121 -5.20 11.19 7.32
N HIS A 122 -5.90 10.08 7.59
CA HIS A 122 -5.51 9.13 8.64
C HIS A 122 -4.31 8.25 8.26
N MET A 123 -3.81 8.32 7.02
CA MET A 123 -2.55 7.69 6.63
C MET A 123 -1.38 8.60 6.95
N ILE A 124 -0.75 8.37 8.07
CA ILE A 124 0.31 9.23 8.62
C ILE A 124 1.65 8.83 8.00
N PRO A 125 2.39 9.74 7.32
CA PRO A 125 3.75 9.47 6.90
C PRO A 125 4.64 9.15 8.10
N PHE A 126 5.25 7.98 8.11
CA PHE A 126 5.99 7.45 9.25
C PHE A 126 7.49 7.41 9.02
N ALA A 127 7.93 6.91 7.84
CA ALA A 127 9.33 6.75 7.51
C ALA A 127 9.59 6.81 6.00
N ARG A 128 10.85 6.91 5.63
CA ARG A 128 11.35 6.77 4.26
C ARG A 128 12.56 5.87 4.25
N TRP A 129 12.58 4.94 3.31
CA TRP A 129 13.73 4.08 3.07
C TRP A 129 14.10 4.11 1.59
N ILE A 130 15.38 4.39 1.32
CA ILE A 130 15.94 4.31 -0.03
C ILE A 130 16.89 3.10 -0.08
N THR A 131 16.65 2.20 -1.03
CA THR A 131 17.51 1.04 -1.25
C THR A 131 18.95 1.51 -1.48
N PRO A 132 19.97 0.92 -0.81
CA PRO A 132 21.36 1.27 -0.99
C PRO A 132 21.84 1.14 -2.45
N ASN A 133 22.82 1.95 -2.82
CA ASN A 133 23.28 2.10 -4.21
C ASN A 133 24.01 0.88 -4.82
N PHE A 134 24.35 -0.10 -4.01
CA PHE A 134 24.97 -1.35 -4.48
C PHE A 134 23.95 -2.41 -4.96
N TYR A 135 22.64 -2.14 -4.82
CA TYR A 135 21.60 -3.02 -5.36
C TYR A 135 21.26 -2.64 -6.80
N PRO A 136 21.06 -3.62 -7.70
CA PRO A 136 20.74 -3.36 -9.12
C PRO A 136 19.35 -2.76 -9.32
N LYS A 137 18.42 -3.01 -8.39
CA LYS A 137 17.08 -2.44 -8.37
C LYS A 137 16.86 -1.69 -7.08
N ARG A 138 16.47 -0.42 -7.19
CA ARG A 138 16.37 0.47 -6.03
C ARG A 138 14.99 1.08 -5.93
N PHE A 139 14.49 1.14 -4.71
CA PHE A 139 13.21 1.74 -4.37
C PHE A 139 13.40 2.95 -3.46
N ASP A 140 12.57 3.95 -3.66
CA ASP A 140 12.33 5.06 -2.72
C ASP A 140 10.99 4.80 -2.04
N THR A 141 11.02 4.12 -0.91
CA THR A 141 9.82 3.64 -0.23
C THR A 141 9.38 4.62 0.85
N ARG A 142 8.14 5.05 0.79
CA ARG A 142 7.47 5.77 1.88
C ARG A 142 6.66 4.79 2.72
N PHE A 143 6.81 4.91 4.03
CA PHE A 143 6.07 4.13 5.00
C PHE A 143 4.97 4.98 5.60
N PHE A 144 3.76 4.43 5.62
CA PHE A 144 2.60 5.04 6.24
C PHE A 144 2.13 4.22 7.42
N LEU A 145 1.52 4.89 8.39
CA LEU A 145 0.85 4.29 9.54
C LEU A 145 -0.64 4.57 9.41
N ALA A 146 -1.48 3.53 9.60
CA ALA A 146 -2.94 3.64 9.65
C ALA A 146 -3.50 2.79 10.80
N LYS A 147 -4.63 3.22 11.36
CA LYS A 147 -5.32 2.49 12.45
C LYS A 147 -6.71 2.06 12.01
#